data_d1e1e9a66ab03d2a735effeabb857a19
#
_entry.id   d1e1e9a66ab03d2a735effeabb857a19
#
_cell.length_a   1.000
_cell.length_b   1.000
_cell.length_c   1.000
_cell.angle_alpha   90.00
_cell.angle_beta   90.00
_cell.angle_gamma   90.00
#
_symmetry.space_group_name_H-M   'P 1'
#
loop_
_entity.id
_entity.type
_entity.pdbx_description
1 polymer ?
#
loop_
_entity_poly.entity_id
_entity_poly.type
_entity_poly.pdbx_seq_one_letter_code
_entity_poly.pdbx_strand_id
1 'polypeptide(L)'
;MTKYRECEIKNITSENPDIVIREYRVEDEREWVKCHALVYLDSNERRLLRNKPKYTGKTIELIALVRGKIVGFTDIELEEVPGSICYKKFDGNGMLWDIGVLPEFRRRGIGTKLLDEGIERGKQLGMKRLEAWSIEPNAWKFYEKYGFKKFFEYHHVLISGRGKLKVFDKDGLHITEIYAHVMPETDLKAIIEKYQPKEIFPCRGYELLL
;
A
#
# COMPACT_ATOMS: atom_id res chain seq x y z
N MET A 1 -8.41 49.43 -8.94
CA MET A 1 -7.10 48.98 -8.43
C MET A 1 -7.31 48.29 -7.09
N THR A 2 -7.45 47.00 -7.12
CA THR A 2 -7.76 46.19 -5.92
C THR A 2 -6.44 45.61 -5.42
N LYS A 3 -6.02 46.03 -4.23
CA LYS A 3 -4.81 45.56 -3.56
C LYS A 3 -5.03 44.08 -3.12
N TYR A 4 -4.30 43.17 -3.71
CA TYR A 4 -4.12 41.81 -3.14
C TYR A 4 -3.30 41.95 -1.86
N ARG A 5 -3.87 41.49 -0.74
CA ARG A 5 -3.11 41.32 0.51
C ARG A 5 -2.16 40.15 0.33
N GLU A 6 -0.87 40.43 0.42
CA GLU A 6 0.16 39.42 0.59
C GLU A 6 -0.13 38.65 1.90
N CYS A 7 -0.33 37.34 1.75
CA CYS A 7 -0.46 36.45 2.88
C CYS A 7 0.97 36.18 3.40
N GLU A 8 1.31 36.77 4.54
CA GLU A 8 2.57 36.51 5.22
C GLU A 8 2.69 35.01 5.54
N ILE A 9 3.59 34.34 4.83
CA ILE A 9 4.06 32.98 5.21
C ILE A 9 4.93 33.18 6.45
N LYS A 10 4.30 33.07 7.63
CA LYS A 10 5.06 32.99 8.88
C LYS A 10 5.98 31.78 8.82
N ASN A 11 7.29 32.05 8.88
CA ASN A 11 8.34 31.07 9.11
C ASN A 11 7.96 30.21 10.32
N ILE A 12 7.54 28.97 10.07
CA ILE A 12 7.34 27.96 11.10
C ILE A 12 8.73 27.47 11.44
N THR A 13 9.31 28.03 12.50
CA THR A 13 10.52 27.53 13.16
C THR A 13 10.34 26.05 13.47
N SER A 14 11.39 25.28 13.20
CA SER A 14 11.53 23.84 13.23
C SER A 14 11.44 23.26 14.67
N GLU A 15 10.26 23.21 15.24
CA GLU A 15 9.94 22.15 16.18
C GLU A 15 9.30 21.02 15.40
N ASN A 16 9.94 19.85 15.40
CA ASN A 16 9.39 18.65 14.78
C ASN A 16 8.05 18.39 15.48
N PRO A 17 6.90 18.58 14.83
CA PRO A 17 5.62 18.45 15.52
C PRO A 17 5.52 17.03 16.06
N ASP A 18 5.08 16.89 17.32
CA ASP A 18 4.94 15.60 17.98
C ASP A 18 4.12 14.64 17.13
N ILE A 19 4.79 13.59 16.66
CA ILE A 19 4.17 12.51 15.91
C ILE A 19 3.67 11.50 16.93
N VAL A 20 2.35 11.34 17.01
CA VAL A 20 1.70 10.34 17.85
C VAL A 20 1.28 9.15 17.00
N ILE A 21 1.75 7.94 17.36
CA ILE A 21 1.27 6.68 16.76
C ILE A 21 0.28 6.06 17.76
N ARG A 22 -0.89 5.66 17.27
CA ARG A 22 -1.88 4.93 18.05
C ARG A 22 -2.69 3.97 17.18
N GLU A 23 -3.41 3.11 17.84
CA GLU A 23 -4.40 2.25 17.16
C GLU A 23 -5.48 3.08 16.46
N TYR A 24 -5.88 2.57 15.28
CA TYR A 24 -7.07 3.00 14.59
C TYR A 24 -8.30 2.69 15.44
N ARG A 25 -9.30 3.56 15.34
CA ARG A 25 -10.62 3.40 15.94
C ARG A 25 -11.69 3.63 14.89
N VAL A 26 -12.88 3.05 15.08
CA VAL A 26 -13.96 3.18 14.11
C VAL A 26 -14.35 4.65 13.84
N GLU A 27 -14.17 5.52 14.82
CA GLU A 27 -14.44 6.96 14.70
C GLU A 27 -13.46 7.65 13.74
N ASP A 28 -12.30 7.05 13.49
CA ASP A 28 -11.27 7.56 12.58
C ASP A 28 -11.58 7.28 11.11
N GLU A 29 -12.54 6.40 10.80
CA GLU A 29 -12.73 5.84 9.45
C GLU A 29 -12.82 6.92 8.38
N ARG A 30 -13.60 7.97 8.60
CA ARG A 30 -13.79 9.04 7.62
C ARG A 30 -12.46 9.75 7.28
N GLU A 31 -11.68 10.07 8.30
CA GLU A 31 -10.40 10.76 8.13
C GLU A 31 -9.31 9.81 7.64
N TRP A 32 -9.37 8.53 8.04
CA TRP A 32 -8.51 7.49 7.50
C TRP A 32 -8.73 7.31 6.00
N VAL A 33 -9.99 7.19 5.53
CA VAL A 33 -10.33 7.05 4.10
C VAL A 33 -9.85 8.26 3.30
N LYS A 34 -9.98 9.47 3.82
CA LYS A 34 -9.44 10.67 3.17
C LYS A 34 -7.92 10.64 3.08
N CYS A 35 -7.24 10.28 4.17
CA CYS A 35 -5.79 10.15 4.20
C CYS A 35 -5.34 9.10 3.18
N HIS A 36 -5.97 7.93 3.17
CA HIS A 36 -5.71 6.85 2.21
C HIS A 36 -5.86 7.34 0.77
N ALA A 37 -6.98 7.98 0.43
CA ALA A 37 -7.20 8.50 -0.92
C ALA A 37 -6.11 9.48 -1.36
N LEU A 38 -5.68 10.38 -0.47
CA LEU A 38 -4.61 11.36 -0.76
C LEU A 38 -3.23 10.69 -0.88
N VAL A 39 -2.96 9.64 -0.11
CA VAL A 39 -1.70 8.87 -0.19
C VAL A 39 -1.57 8.18 -1.55
N TYR A 40 -2.69 7.65 -2.07
CA TYR A 40 -2.73 6.89 -3.32
C TYR A 40 -3.08 7.73 -4.56
N LEU A 41 -3.36 9.02 -4.41
CA LEU A 41 -3.76 9.88 -5.52
C LEU A 41 -2.71 9.93 -6.65
N ASP A 42 -1.43 9.98 -6.28
CA ASP A 42 -0.29 10.03 -7.21
C ASP A 42 0.41 8.67 -7.38
N SER A 43 -0.28 7.58 -7.00
CA SER A 43 0.31 6.24 -7.08
C SER A 43 -0.16 5.49 -8.32
N ASN A 44 0.62 4.48 -8.74
CA ASN A 44 0.21 3.53 -9.77
C ASN A 44 -0.88 2.56 -9.27
N GLU A 45 -1.09 2.49 -7.97
CA GLU A 45 -2.15 1.69 -7.39
C GLU A 45 -3.48 2.43 -7.48
N ARG A 46 -4.44 1.85 -8.20
CA ARG A 46 -5.78 2.42 -8.38
C ARG A 46 -6.71 1.99 -7.24
N ARG A 47 -6.39 2.41 -6.01
CA ARG A 47 -7.14 2.02 -4.80
C ARG A 47 -7.90 3.21 -4.21
N LEU A 48 -9.08 3.46 -4.72
CA LEU A 48 -10.03 4.36 -4.07
C LEU A 48 -10.98 3.54 -3.19
N LEU A 49 -10.82 3.64 -1.90
CA LEU A 49 -11.64 2.96 -0.92
C LEU A 49 -12.80 3.88 -0.45
N ARG A 50 -13.99 3.30 -0.29
CA ARG A 50 -15.12 3.99 0.33
C ARG A 50 -15.15 3.82 1.85
N ASN A 51 -14.64 2.69 2.31
CA ASN A 51 -14.53 2.32 3.71
C ASN A 51 -13.16 1.68 3.94
N LYS A 52 -12.69 1.67 5.17
CA LYS A 52 -11.48 0.92 5.54
C LYS A 52 -11.72 -0.58 5.34
N PRO A 53 -10.75 -1.34 4.79
CA PRO A 53 -10.85 -2.78 4.67
C PRO A 53 -11.06 -3.43 6.04
N LYS A 54 -11.82 -4.52 6.04
CA LYS A 54 -11.96 -5.41 7.21
C LYS A 54 -11.15 -6.66 6.96
N TYR A 55 -10.34 -7.01 7.91
CA TYR A 55 -9.49 -8.19 7.88
C TYR A 55 -10.16 -9.33 8.66
N THR A 56 -9.76 -10.57 8.40
CA THR A 56 -10.37 -11.75 9.02
C THR A 56 -9.57 -12.31 10.19
N GLY A 57 -8.25 -12.08 10.17
CA GLY A 57 -7.31 -12.51 11.21
C GLY A 57 -7.07 -11.47 12.29
N LYS A 58 -6.07 -11.73 13.13
CA LYS A 58 -5.57 -10.73 14.08
C LYS A 58 -4.88 -9.60 13.34
N THR A 59 -5.26 -8.35 13.62
CA THR A 59 -4.74 -7.19 12.92
C THR A 59 -4.04 -6.21 13.85
N ILE A 60 -3.10 -5.49 13.27
CA ILE A 60 -2.45 -4.32 13.86
C ILE A 60 -2.74 -3.17 12.93
N GLU A 61 -3.63 -2.30 13.35
CA GLU A 61 -4.12 -1.17 12.58
C GLU A 61 -3.71 0.12 13.28
N LEU A 62 -2.75 0.84 12.71
CA LEU A 62 -2.16 2.04 13.33
C LEU A 62 -2.37 3.26 12.47
N ILE A 63 -2.49 4.40 13.13
CA ILE A 63 -2.50 5.72 12.53
C ILE A 63 -1.42 6.62 13.14
N ALA A 64 -0.86 7.48 12.29
CA ALA A 64 0.03 8.54 12.70
C ALA A 64 -0.71 9.88 12.72
N LEU A 65 -0.61 10.58 13.83
CA LEU A 65 -1.23 11.88 14.05
C LEU A 65 -0.16 12.96 14.16
N VAL A 66 -0.42 14.11 13.52
CA VAL A 66 0.31 15.36 13.72
C VAL A 66 -0.69 16.45 14.02
N ARG A 67 -0.60 17.07 15.19
CA ARG A 67 -1.56 18.09 15.65
C ARG A 67 -3.01 17.59 15.55
N GLY A 68 -3.25 16.33 15.94
CA GLY A 68 -4.58 15.70 15.93
C GLY A 68 -5.13 15.29 14.55
N LYS A 69 -4.40 15.50 13.45
CA LYS A 69 -4.81 15.08 12.11
C LYS A 69 -4.12 13.78 11.71
N ILE A 70 -4.85 12.86 11.09
CA ILE A 70 -4.27 11.64 10.52
C ILE A 70 -3.41 12.03 9.33
N VAL A 71 -2.13 11.67 9.38
CA VAL A 71 -1.13 11.96 8.35
C VAL A 71 -0.47 10.70 7.80
N GLY A 72 -0.76 9.55 8.35
CA GLY A 72 -0.28 8.26 7.88
C GLY A 72 -0.97 7.11 8.59
N PHE A 73 -0.79 5.92 8.06
CA PHE A 73 -1.41 4.69 8.56
C PHE A 73 -0.56 3.48 8.21
N THR A 74 -0.79 2.37 8.91
CA THR A 74 -0.32 1.03 8.52
C THR A 74 -1.28 -0.03 9.01
N ASP A 75 -1.48 -1.07 8.19
CA ASP A 75 -2.31 -2.21 8.47
C ASP A 75 -1.51 -3.50 8.25
N ILE A 76 -1.39 -4.30 9.31
CA ILE A 76 -0.72 -5.60 9.29
C ILE A 76 -1.74 -6.64 9.75
N GLU A 77 -1.90 -7.73 9.00
CA GLU A 77 -2.70 -8.88 9.37
C GLU A 77 -1.79 -10.08 9.63
N LEU A 78 -1.99 -10.74 10.78
CA LEU A 78 -1.26 -11.96 11.12
C LEU A 78 -1.97 -13.14 10.47
N GLU A 79 -1.18 -13.97 9.79
CA GLU A 79 -1.69 -15.19 9.14
C GLU A 79 -1.94 -16.29 10.18
N GLU A 80 -3.16 -16.81 10.23
CA GLU A 80 -3.51 -17.89 11.15
C GLU A 80 -3.13 -19.26 10.60
N VAL A 81 -3.27 -19.45 9.28
CA VAL A 81 -2.92 -20.70 8.59
C VAL A 81 -1.82 -20.41 7.58
N PRO A 82 -0.63 -21.00 7.70
CA PRO A 82 0.48 -20.73 6.80
C PRO A 82 0.14 -20.87 5.31
N GLY A 83 0.25 -19.78 4.55
CA GLY A 83 -0.06 -19.69 3.12
C GLY A 83 -1.51 -19.33 2.80
N SER A 84 -2.31 -18.91 3.80
CA SER A 84 -3.67 -18.42 3.56
C SER A 84 -3.71 -16.95 3.07
N ILE A 85 -2.71 -16.16 3.45
CA ILE A 85 -2.60 -14.73 3.12
C ILE A 85 -1.26 -14.45 2.45
N CYS A 86 -0.15 -14.91 3.05
CA CYS A 86 1.19 -14.69 2.58
C CYS A 86 1.57 -15.69 1.47
N TYR A 87 2.43 -15.27 0.56
CA TYR A 87 2.92 -16.13 -0.53
C TYR A 87 3.75 -17.31 -0.03
N LYS A 88 4.65 -17.04 0.91
CA LYS A 88 5.45 -18.12 1.52
C LYS A 88 4.72 -18.74 2.71
N LYS A 89 4.63 -20.07 2.72
CA LYS A 89 4.16 -20.83 3.89
C LYS A 89 5.21 -20.76 4.99
N PHE A 90 4.94 -20.01 6.04
CA PHE A 90 5.85 -19.81 7.17
C PHE A 90 5.03 -19.59 8.44
N ASP A 91 5.40 -20.25 9.53
CA ASP A 91 4.72 -20.06 10.81
C ASP A 91 5.06 -18.72 11.43
N GLY A 92 4.03 -17.96 11.80
CA GLY A 92 4.17 -16.59 12.32
C GLY A 92 4.36 -15.54 11.22
N ASN A 93 3.74 -15.73 10.06
CA ASN A 93 3.67 -14.70 9.03
C ASN A 93 2.75 -13.53 9.43
N GLY A 94 3.13 -12.34 8.98
CA GLY A 94 2.25 -11.18 8.86
C GLY A 94 2.30 -10.61 7.45
N MET A 95 1.17 -10.11 6.97
CA MET A 95 1.04 -9.39 5.72
C MET A 95 0.90 -7.90 6.00
N LEU A 96 1.82 -7.09 5.48
CA LEU A 96 1.68 -5.64 5.44
C LEU A 96 0.77 -5.27 4.27
N TRP A 97 -0.51 -5.09 4.58
CA TRP A 97 -1.52 -4.74 3.58
C TRP A 97 -1.42 -3.30 3.11
N ASP A 98 -1.12 -2.41 4.05
CA ASP A 98 -1.07 -0.99 3.77
C ASP A 98 -0.02 -0.28 4.65
N ILE A 99 0.72 0.65 4.06
CA ILE A 99 1.50 1.65 4.76
C ILE A 99 1.55 2.93 3.91
N GLY A 100 1.12 4.03 4.49
CA GLY A 100 1.05 5.29 3.78
C GLY A 100 1.31 6.50 4.65
N VAL A 101 1.90 7.54 4.03
CA VAL A 101 2.11 8.84 4.65
C VAL A 101 1.75 9.91 3.63
N LEU A 102 0.96 10.90 4.04
CA LEU A 102 0.58 12.04 3.21
C LEU A 102 1.81 12.69 2.57
N PRO A 103 1.76 13.08 1.29
CA PRO A 103 2.91 13.61 0.55
C PRO A 103 3.69 14.69 1.31
N GLU A 104 2.99 15.67 1.89
CA GLU A 104 3.58 16.79 2.63
C GLU A 104 4.21 16.43 3.97
N PHE A 105 3.95 15.21 4.47
CA PHE A 105 4.53 14.67 5.70
C PHE A 105 5.59 13.58 5.48
N ARG A 106 5.87 13.24 4.21
CA ARG A 106 6.91 12.25 3.86
C ARG A 106 8.31 12.75 4.25
N ARG A 107 9.25 11.82 4.35
CA ARG A 107 10.68 12.06 4.67
C ARG A 107 10.92 12.63 6.08
N ARG A 108 9.94 12.49 6.99
CA ARG A 108 10.04 12.88 8.41
C ARG A 108 10.09 11.69 9.37
N GLY A 109 10.35 10.48 8.85
CA GLY A 109 10.44 9.26 9.67
C GLY A 109 9.09 8.64 10.06
N ILE A 110 7.94 9.20 9.64
CA ILE A 110 6.61 8.73 10.05
C ILE A 110 6.38 7.29 9.61
N GLY A 111 6.69 6.95 8.35
CA GLY A 111 6.55 5.57 7.85
C GLY A 111 7.41 4.56 8.62
N THR A 112 8.62 4.95 8.98
CA THR A 112 9.51 4.12 9.82
C THR A 112 8.90 3.90 11.20
N LYS A 113 8.43 4.96 11.86
CA LYS A 113 7.77 4.84 13.18
C LYS A 113 6.51 3.97 13.16
N LEU A 114 5.69 4.09 12.11
CA LEU A 114 4.51 3.24 11.93
C LEU A 114 4.91 1.78 11.79
N LEU A 115 5.94 1.51 10.99
CA LEU A 115 6.40 0.15 10.75
C LEU A 115 7.08 -0.43 11.99
N ASP A 116 7.91 0.35 12.71
CA ASP A 116 8.54 -0.06 13.97
C ASP A 116 7.50 -0.48 15.01
N GLU A 117 6.49 0.36 15.24
CA GLU A 117 5.40 0.07 16.18
C GLU A 117 4.57 -1.15 15.73
N GLY A 118 4.28 -1.25 14.41
CA GLY A 118 3.58 -2.39 13.86
C GLY A 118 4.34 -3.70 14.05
N ILE A 119 5.65 -3.70 13.81
CA ILE A 119 6.52 -4.87 14.00
C ILE A 119 6.60 -5.25 15.47
N GLU A 120 6.78 -4.28 16.37
CA GLU A 120 6.88 -4.55 17.81
C GLU A 120 5.60 -5.22 18.33
N ARG A 121 4.42 -4.70 17.96
CA ARG A 121 3.15 -5.32 18.31
C ARG A 121 2.97 -6.70 17.65
N GLY A 122 3.42 -6.84 16.40
CA GLY A 122 3.39 -8.13 15.71
C GLY A 122 4.22 -9.19 16.41
N LYS A 123 5.43 -8.84 16.88
CA LYS A 123 6.28 -9.75 17.68
C LYS A 123 5.59 -10.20 18.96
N GLN A 124 4.92 -9.27 19.66
CA GLN A 124 4.16 -9.61 20.88
C GLN A 124 3.01 -10.59 20.60
N LEU A 125 2.48 -10.59 19.37
CA LEU A 125 1.45 -11.51 18.88
C LEU A 125 2.01 -12.78 18.24
N GLY A 126 3.35 -12.95 18.23
CA GLY A 126 4.02 -14.13 17.68
C GLY A 126 4.45 -14.02 16.21
N MET A 127 4.41 -12.83 15.62
CA MET A 127 4.91 -12.61 14.26
C MET A 127 6.42 -12.78 14.22
N LYS A 128 6.89 -13.57 13.25
CA LYS A 128 8.32 -13.89 13.02
C LYS A 128 8.80 -13.43 11.64
N ARG A 129 7.88 -13.13 10.74
CA ARG A 129 8.14 -12.70 9.38
C ARG A 129 7.05 -11.73 8.92
N LEU A 130 7.45 -10.65 8.26
CA LEU A 130 6.54 -9.69 7.64
C LEU A 130 6.73 -9.72 6.13
N GLU A 131 5.63 -9.88 5.39
CA GLU A 131 5.58 -9.85 3.93
C GLU A 131 4.91 -8.56 3.45
N ALA A 132 5.41 -7.99 2.36
CA ALA A 132 4.87 -6.78 1.74
C ALA A 132 4.93 -6.89 0.22
N TRP A 133 3.95 -6.31 -0.47
CA TRP A 133 3.90 -6.26 -1.93
C TRP A 133 3.66 -4.85 -2.42
N SER A 134 4.35 -4.45 -3.48
CA SER A 134 4.13 -3.12 -4.07
C SER A 134 4.54 -3.02 -5.52
N ILE A 135 3.80 -2.21 -6.27
CA ILE A 135 4.14 -1.75 -7.62
C ILE A 135 4.82 -0.36 -7.61
N GLU A 136 5.01 0.21 -6.42
CA GLU A 136 5.52 1.58 -6.26
C GLU A 136 7.04 1.62 -6.04
N PRO A 137 7.82 2.25 -6.94
CA PRO A 137 9.28 2.36 -6.79
C PRO A 137 9.74 3.06 -5.50
N ASN A 138 8.94 3.99 -4.98
CA ASN A 138 9.26 4.66 -3.72
C ASN A 138 9.06 3.73 -2.51
N ALA A 139 8.06 2.84 -2.56
CA ALA A 139 7.86 1.82 -1.54
C ALA A 139 9.00 0.78 -1.57
N TRP A 140 9.47 0.38 -2.77
CA TRP A 140 10.63 -0.53 -2.89
C TRP A 140 11.87 0.03 -2.18
N LYS A 141 12.20 1.31 -2.46
CA LYS A 141 13.33 2.00 -1.80
C LYS A 141 13.16 2.09 -0.28
N PHE A 142 11.93 2.29 0.18
CA PHE A 142 11.62 2.33 1.61
C PHE A 142 11.82 0.96 2.25
N TYR A 143 11.28 -0.12 1.65
CA TYR A 143 11.43 -1.48 2.15
C TYR A 143 12.90 -1.93 2.17
N GLU A 144 13.63 -1.73 1.06
CA GLU A 144 15.05 -2.08 0.96
C GLU A 144 15.89 -1.32 1.99
N LYS A 145 15.66 -0.02 2.16
CA LYS A 145 16.34 0.79 3.18
C LYS A 145 16.01 0.36 4.61
N TYR A 146 14.79 -0.12 4.85
CA TYR A 146 14.36 -0.62 6.17
C TYR A 146 14.99 -1.97 6.51
N GLY A 147 15.39 -2.75 5.51
CA GLY A 147 16.02 -4.05 5.68
C GLY A 147 15.24 -5.23 5.09
N PHE A 148 14.12 -4.96 4.43
CA PHE A 148 13.41 -5.99 3.68
C PHE A 148 14.25 -6.50 2.51
N LYS A 149 14.07 -7.79 2.20
CA LYS A 149 14.70 -8.44 1.03
C LYS A 149 13.65 -8.77 -0.01
N LYS A 150 13.90 -8.38 -1.26
CA LYS A 150 13.07 -8.83 -2.38
C LYS A 150 13.21 -10.34 -2.54
N PHE A 151 12.09 -11.05 -2.61
CA PHE A 151 12.06 -12.49 -2.82
C PHE A 151 11.29 -12.92 -4.07
N PHE A 152 10.45 -12.05 -4.62
CA PHE A 152 9.61 -12.36 -5.78
C PHE A 152 9.36 -11.10 -6.63
N GLU A 153 9.04 -11.30 -7.92
CA GLU A 153 8.61 -10.23 -8.82
C GLU A 153 7.72 -10.82 -9.90
N TYR A 154 6.62 -10.16 -10.21
CA TYR A 154 5.73 -10.46 -11.31
C TYR A 154 5.20 -9.15 -11.91
N HIS A 155 4.38 -9.21 -12.96
CA HIS A 155 3.89 -8.00 -13.60
C HIS A 155 2.36 -7.88 -13.47
N HIS A 156 1.90 -6.71 -13.08
CA HIS A 156 0.53 -6.29 -13.27
C HIS A 156 0.36 -5.75 -14.69
N VAL A 157 -0.68 -6.18 -15.40
CA VAL A 157 -1.01 -5.70 -16.73
C VAL A 157 -2.47 -5.22 -16.76
N LEU A 158 -2.68 -4.03 -17.31
CA LEU A 158 -4.01 -3.50 -17.59
C LEU A 158 -4.30 -3.63 -19.07
N ILE A 159 -5.24 -4.53 -19.44
CA ILE A 159 -5.69 -4.75 -20.80
C ILE A 159 -7.04 -4.08 -20.96
N SER A 160 -7.17 -3.17 -21.92
CA SER A 160 -8.42 -2.47 -22.20
C SER A 160 -8.77 -2.54 -23.69
N GLY A 161 -10.05 -2.45 -24.01
CA GLY A 161 -10.58 -2.41 -25.38
C GLY A 161 -11.38 -3.65 -25.78
N ARG A 162 -12.60 -3.42 -26.26
CA ARG A 162 -13.58 -4.46 -26.60
C ARG A 162 -13.03 -5.53 -27.57
N GLY A 163 -12.22 -5.14 -28.57
CA GLY A 163 -11.68 -6.09 -29.56
C GLY A 163 -10.67 -7.08 -28.97
N LYS A 164 -9.95 -6.70 -27.93
CA LYS A 164 -8.88 -7.49 -27.29
C LYS A 164 -9.43 -8.48 -26.25
N LEU A 165 -10.63 -8.20 -25.71
CA LEU A 165 -11.21 -8.91 -24.57
C LEU A 165 -12.39 -9.83 -24.95
N LYS A 166 -12.75 -9.93 -26.21
CA LYS A 166 -13.87 -10.77 -26.69
C LYS A 166 -13.81 -12.23 -26.20
N VAL A 167 -12.63 -12.76 -26.03
CA VAL A 167 -12.43 -14.14 -25.55
C VAL A 167 -12.91 -14.35 -24.13
N PHE A 168 -13.04 -13.28 -23.37
CA PHE A 168 -13.49 -13.27 -21.98
C PHE A 168 -14.97 -12.88 -21.85
N ASP A 169 -15.61 -12.38 -22.93
CA ASP A 169 -17.02 -12.03 -22.89
C ASP A 169 -17.86 -13.33 -22.84
N LYS A 170 -18.54 -13.54 -21.73
CA LYS A 170 -19.39 -14.70 -21.48
C LYS A 170 -20.68 -14.26 -20.81
N ASP A 171 -21.72 -15.03 -21.00
CA ASP A 171 -23.00 -14.88 -20.31
C ASP A 171 -23.61 -13.47 -20.41
N GLY A 172 -23.43 -12.81 -21.56
CA GLY A 172 -23.93 -11.45 -21.78
C GLY A 172 -23.11 -10.33 -21.14
N LEU A 173 -21.97 -10.65 -20.52
CA LEU A 173 -21.07 -9.66 -19.97
C LEU A 173 -20.19 -9.06 -21.07
N HIS A 174 -20.05 -7.75 -21.06
CA HIS A 174 -19.09 -7.03 -21.89
C HIS A 174 -17.91 -6.58 -21.03
N ILE A 175 -16.76 -7.26 -21.20
CA ILE A 175 -15.55 -6.95 -20.46
C ILE A 175 -14.80 -5.83 -21.19
N THR A 176 -14.66 -4.68 -20.54
CA THR A 176 -14.00 -3.50 -21.11
C THR A 176 -12.55 -3.36 -20.66
N GLU A 177 -12.24 -3.85 -19.46
CA GLU A 177 -10.90 -3.84 -18.89
C GLU A 177 -10.66 -5.11 -18.07
N ILE A 178 -9.44 -5.62 -18.14
CA ILE A 178 -8.92 -6.69 -17.26
C ILE A 178 -7.64 -6.20 -16.62
N TYR A 179 -7.60 -6.31 -15.30
CA TYR A 179 -6.38 -6.19 -14.51
C TYR A 179 -5.90 -7.60 -14.17
N ALA A 180 -4.76 -8.00 -14.71
CA ALA A 180 -4.25 -9.35 -14.59
C ALA A 180 -2.80 -9.37 -14.08
N HIS A 181 -2.40 -10.52 -13.54
CA HIS A 181 -1.04 -10.79 -13.11
C HIS A 181 -0.35 -11.69 -14.14
N VAL A 182 0.83 -11.30 -14.57
CA VAL A 182 1.70 -12.11 -15.44
C VAL A 182 2.85 -12.62 -14.59
N MET A 183 2.80 -13.92 -14.31
CA MET A 183 3.78 -14.60 -13.45
C MET A 183 5.14 -14.71 -14.14
N PRO A 184 6.26 -14.86 -13.38
CA PRO A 184 7.62 -14.84 -13.94
C PRO A 184 7.88 -15.89 -15.02
N GLU A 185 7.21 -17.04 -14.95
CA GLU A 185 7.32 -18.14 -15.91
C GLU A 185 6.57 -17.89 -17.22
N THR A 186 5.76 -16.82 -17.27
CA THR A 186 4.98 -16.47 -18.47
C THR A 186 5.80 -15.52 -19.36
N ASP A 187 5.77 -15.78 -20.67
CA ASP A 187 6.41 -14.87 -21.65
C ASP A 187 5.67 -13.52 -21.71
N LEU A 188 6.19 -12.54 -20.99
CA LEU A 188 5.63 -11.20 -20.95
C LEU A 188 5.62 -10.55 -22.35
N LYS A 189 6.62 -10.84 -23.20
CA LYS A 189 6.66 -10.27 -24.57
C LYS A 189 5.50 -10.78 -25.40
N ALA A 190 5.21 -12.08 -25.35
CA ALA A 190 4.06 -12.67 -26.02
C ALA A 190 2.72 -12.06 -25.52
N ILE A 191 2.61 -11.78 -24.20
CA ILE A 191 1.44 -11.08 -23.64
C ILE A 191 1.33 -9.66 -24.18
N ILE A 192 2.44 -8.93 -24.24
CA ILE A 192 2.50 -7.56 -24.78
C ILE A 192 2.08 -7.54 -26.25
N GLU A 193 2.65 -8.41 -27.06
CA GLU A 193 2.35 -8.51 -28.50
C GLU A 193 0.88 -8.86 -28.74
N LYS A 194 0.36 -9.83 -28.03
CA LYS A 194 -1.00 -10.33 -28.21
C LYS A 194 -2.09 -9.36 -27.73
N TYR A 195 -1.91 -8.79 -26.54
CA TYR A 195 -2.95 -8.02 -25.86
C TYR A 195 -2.71 -6.51 -25.86
N GLN A 196 -1.48 -6.06 -26.16
CA GLN A 196 -1.09 -4.65 -26.17
C GLN A 196 -1.63 -3.93 -24.91
N PRO A 197 -1.20 -4.32 -23.71
CA PRO A 197 -1.73 -3.76 -22.48
C PRO A 197 -1.55 -2.23 -22.45
N LYS A 198 -2.50 -1.54 -21.84
CA LYS A 198 -2.46 -0.09 -21.65
C LYS A 198 -1.38 0.31 -20.65
N GLU A 199 -1.21 -0.52 -19.63
CA GLU A 199 -0.26 -0.29 -18.55
C GLU A 199 0.37 -1.62 -18.12
N ILE A 200 1.64 -1.55 -17.72
CA ILE A 200 2.41 -2.68 -17.20
C ILE A 200 3.23 -2.18 -16.04
N PHE A 201 3.11 -2.81 -14.89
CA PHE A 201 3.86 -2.47 -13.69
C PHE A 201 4.51 -3.72 -13.10
N PRO A 202 5.82 -3.72 -12.80
CA PRO A 202 6.42 -4.77 -11.99
C PRO A 202 5.89 -4.67 -10.55
N CYS A 203 5.45 -5.80 -10.00
CA CYS A 203 5.07 -5.93 -8.60
C CYS A 203 6.13 -6.74 -7.87
N ARG A 204 6.65 -6.21 -6.78
CA ARG A 204 7.71 -6.84 -5.99
C ARG A 204 7.20 -7.30 -4.65
N GLY A 205 7.49 -8.57 -4.33
CA GLY A 205 7.32 -9.14 -3.02
C GLY A 205 8.57 -8.98 -2.18
N TYR A 206 8.40 -8.49 -0.98
CA TYR A 206 9.45 -8.25 0.01
C TYR A 206 9.16 -9.01 1.29
N GLU A 207 10.21 -9.43 1.98
CA GLU A 207 10.13 -10.07 3.28
C GLU A 207 11.12 -9.48 4.27
N LEU A 208 10.72 -9.42 5.53
CA LEU A 208 11.56 -9.09 6.67
C LEU A 208 11.43 -10.21 7.71
N LEU A 209 12.52 -10.85 8.07
CA LEU A 209 12.60 -11.78 9.21
C LEU A 209 12.82 -10.97 10.49
N LEU A 210 12.08 -11.30 11.55
CA LEU A 210 11.98 -10.51 12.77
C LEU A 210 12.72 -11.13 13.96
#